data_a3477f5454c04838dbcba116b885b739
#
_entry.id   a3477f5454c04838dbcba116b885b739
#
_cell.length_a   1.000
_cell.length_b   1.000
_cell.length_c   1.000
_cell.angle_alpha   90.00
_cell.angle_beta   90.00
_cell.angle_gamma   90.00
#
_symmetry.space_group_name_H-M   'P 1'
#
loop_
_entity.id
_entity.type
_entity.pdbx_description
1 polymer ?
#
loop_
_entity_poly.entity_id
_entity_poly.type
_entity_poly.pdbx_seq_one_letter_code
_entity_poly.pdbx_strand_id
1 'polypeptide(L)'
;MSITFPKPNLLKPKIPGVVAIGLLAAQFLLFGSSSSSESKCDLNIENPHTSTYLKEYKNIEAIKINILSKCNSPQKRTDLIAQIETISNNKQLVAYTFKAASALPDQKNLTEATFKNLFVECSTAKPKMYLAKASGHVYLRNGKTVPVSGSSPKFVAVPCRISAK
;
A
#
# COMPACT_ATOMS: atom_id res chain seq x y z
N MET A 1 -40.79 27.01 21.56
CA MET A 1 -40.88 25.62 22.06
C MET A 1 -39.50 25.25 22.58
N SER A 2 -39.36 25.28 23.91
CA SER A 2 -38.10 24.91 24.59
C SER A 2 -38.19 23.47 25.05
N ILE A 3 -37.22 22.67 24.61
CA ILE A 3 -37.12 21.25 24.99
C ILE A 3 -36.13 21.13 26.13
N THR A 4 -36.62 20.72 27.32
CA THR A 4 -35.84 20.51 28.52
C THR A 4 -35.46 19.02 28.62
N PHE A 5 -34.16 18.70 28.73
CA PHE A 5 -33.67 17.34 28.92
C PHE A 5 -33.57 17.03 30.43
N PRO A 6 -33.99 15.85 30.90
CA PRO A 6 -33.84 15.43 32.30
C PRO A 6 -32.40 14.99 32.60
N LYS A 7 -31.91 15.39 33.80
CA LYS A 7 -30.61 14.97 34.37
C LYS A 7 -30.63 13.52 34.81
N PRO A 8 -29.55 12.74 34.59
CA PRO A 8 -29.44 11.40 35.15
C PRO A 8 -29.05 11.44 36.64
N ASN A 9 -29.75 10.65 37.44
CA ASN A 9 -29.47 10.40 38.87
C ASN A 9 -28.22 9.53 39.05
N LEU A 10 -27.22 10.06 39.74
CA LEU A 10 -26.04 9.32 40.21
C LEU A 10 -26.41 8.54 41.51
N LEU A 11 -26.54 7.22 41.38
CA LEU A 11 -26.61 6.30 42.51
C LEU A 11 -25.16 6.01 42.98
N LYS A 12 -24.88 6.38 44.25
CA LYS A 12 -23.65 6.04 44.97
C LYS A 12 -23.73 4.60 45.46
N PRO A 13 -22.76 3.70 45.21
CA PRO A 13 -22.68 2.42 45.89
C PRO A 13 -22.02 2.59 47.26
N LYS A 14 -22.71 2.09 48.32
CA LYS A 14 -22.18 1.88 49.66
C LYS A 14 -21.25 0.64 49.62
N ILE A 15 -20.03 0.80 50.11
CA ILE A 15 -19.08 -0.30 50.34
C ILE A 15 -19.13 -0.67 51.83
N PRO A 16 -19.43 -1.92 52.21
CA PRO A 16 -19.09 -2.41 53.55
C PRO A 16 -17.71 -3.08 53.48
N GLY A 17 -16.86 -2.71 54.42
CA GLY A 17 -15.53 -3.25 54.57
C GLY A 17 -15.53 -4.70 55.09
N VAL A 18 -14.59 -5.47 54.58
CA VAL A 18 -14.01 -6.64 55.25
C VAL A 18 -12.51 -6.67 54.94
N VAL A 19 -11.74 -6.58 56.02
CA VAL A 19 -10.29 -6.80 56.04
C VAL A 19 -10.03 -8.30 55.95
N ALA A 20 -9.27 -8.74 54.97
CA ALA A 20 -8.62 -10.05 54.99
C ALA A 20 -7.20 -9.90 54.46
N ILE A 21 -6.24 -10.00 55.36
CA ILE A 21 -4.82 -10.09 55.11
C ILE A 21 -4.56 -11.49 54.54
N GLY A 22 -4.21 -11.57 53.28
CA GLY A 22 -3.74 -12.79 52.60
C GLY A 22 -2.44 -12.50 51.88
N LEU A 23 -1.30 -12.86 52.49
CA LEU A 23 0.01 -12.94 51.84
C LEU A 23 -0.06 -14.02 50.76
N LEU A 24 -0.14 -13.65 49.51
CA LEU A 24 0.11 -14.54 48.40
C LEU A 24 1.25 -13.98 47.55
N ALA A 25 2.33 -14.75 47.53
CA ALA A 25 3.53 -14.52 46.75
C ALA A 25 3.17 -14.21 45.28
N ALA A 26 3.47 -13.00 44.87
CA ALA A 26 3.41 -12.61 43.46
C ALA A 26 4.53 -13.36 42.71
N GLN A 27 4.20 -14.48 42.11
CA GLN A 27 5.01 -15.03 41.02
C GLN A 27 4.86 -14.06 39.84
N PHE A 28 5.81 -13.14 39.72
CA PHE A 28 6.07 -12.41 38.48
C PHE A 28 6.49 -13.44 37.44
N LEU A 29 5.52 -14.03 36.75
CA LEU A 29 5.74 -14.61 35.44
C LEU A 29 6.19 -13.47 34.55
N LEU A 30 7.50 -13.38 34.35
CA LEU A 30 8.10 -12.66 33.26
C LEU A 30 7.60 -13.28 31.94
N PHE A 31 6.39 -12.92 31.56
CA PHE A 31 5.99 -13.02 30.16
C PHE A 31 6.92 -12.05 29.43
N GLY A 32 8.05 -12.58 28.96
CA GLY A 32 8.85 -11.91 27.99
C GLY A 32 7.94 -11.54 26.83
N SER A 33 7.54 -10.28 26.78
CA SER A 33 6.93 -9.70 25.58
C SER A 33 7.99 -9.80 24.50
N SER A 34 8.02 -10.94 23.79
CA SER A 34 8.64 -10.98 22.48
C SER A 34 7.86 -9.99 21.65
N SER A 35 8.35 -8.75 21.58
CA SER A 35 7.90 -7.77 20.61
C SER A 35 8.24 -8.33 19.23
N SER A 36 7.33 -9.16 18.70
CA SER A 36 7.40 -9.55 17.30
C SER A 36 7.21 -8.26 16.52
N SER A 37 8.32 -7.69 16.03
CA SER A 37 8.26 -6.47 15.23
C SER A 37 7.24 -6.72 14.12
N GLU A 38 6.22 -5.88 14.10
CA GLU A 38 5.16 -5.95 13.09
C GLU A 38 5.81 -5.87 11.71
N SER A 39 5.48 -6.83 10.84
CA SER A 39 5.99 -6.83 9.47
C SER A 39 5.28 -5.72 8.69
N LYS A 40 6.05 -4.73 8.22
CA LYS A 40 5.56 -3.58 7.45
C LYS A 40 6.15 -3.56 6.07
N CYS A 41 5.32 -3.27 5.09
CA CYS A 41 5.70 -3.11 3.69
C CYS A 41 5.04 -1.85 3.12
N ASP A 42 5.77 -1.13 2.29
CA ASP A 42 5.32 0.08 1.59
C ASP A 42 5.53 -0.05 0.09
N LEU A 43 4.73 0.68 -0.69
CA LEU A 43 4.92 0.86 -2.13
C LEU A 43 5.36 2.29 -2.40
N ASN A 44 6.51 2.44 -3.07
CA ASN A 44 6.92 3.70 -3.70
C ASN A 44 6.60 3.61 -5.18
N ILE A 45 5.68 4.47 -5.65
CA ILE A 45 5.18 4.48 -7.03
C ILE A 45 5.60 5.79 -7.68
N GLU A 46 6.40 5.70 -8.75
CA GLU A 46 6.82 6.87 -9.51
C GLU A 46 5.65 7.46 -10.29
N ASN A 47 5.74 8.76 -10.58
CA ASN A 47 4.79 9.40 -11.49
C ASN A 47 4.87 8.75 -12.87
N PRO A 48 3.72 8.56 -13.55
CA PRO A 48 3.72 8.12 -14.95
C PRO A 48 4.57 9.04 -15.82
N HIS A 49 5.41 8.46 -16.68
CA HIS A 49 6.32 9.18 -17.56
C HIS A 49 6.51 8.46 -18.89
N THR A 50 7.02 9.14 -19.91
CA THR A 50 7.37 8.49 -21.18
C THR A 50 8.59 7.60 -21.02
N SER A 51 8.60 6.44 -21.67
CA SER A 51 9.73 5.54 -21.66
C SER A 51 10.78 5.97 -22.69
N THR A 52 11.88 6.61 -22.24
CA THR A 52 13.00 7.01 -23.09
C THR A 52 13.62 5.80 -23.81
N TYR A 53 13.79 4.69 -23.08
CA TYR A 53 14.35 3.47 -23.65
C TYR A 53 13.52 2.92 -24.83
N LEU A 54 12.18 2.82 -24.66
CA LEU A 54 11.32 2.32 -25.73
C LEU A 54 11.29 3.27 -26.93
N LYS A 55 11.32 4.58 -26.68
CA LYS A 55 11.37 5.59 -27.72
C LYS A 55 12.67 5.52 -28.53
N GLU A 56 13.82 5.49 -27.87
CA GLU A 56 15.15 5.55 -28.50
C GLU A 56 15.54 4.23 -29.20
N TYR A 57 15.30 3.09 -28.52
CA TYR A 57 15.79 1.79 -29.00
C TYR A 57 14.75 0.94 -29.74
N LYS A 58 13.47 1.24 -29.58
CA LYS A 58 12.38 0.48 -30.21
C LYS A 58 11.47 1.32 -31.09
N ASN A 59 11.66 2.64 -31.13
CA ASN A 59 10.78 3.60 -31.79
C ASN A 59 9.29 3.45 -31.36
N ILE A 60 9.08 3.11 -30.08
CA ILE A 60 7.76 2.94 -29.48
C ILE A 60 7.53 4.07 -28.48
N GLU A 61 6.50 4.87 -28.70
CA GLU A 61 6.03 5.82 -27.68
C GLU A 61 5.16 5.09 -26.67
N ALA A 62 5.57 5.12 -25.39
CA ALA A 62 4.87 4.44 -24.33
C ALA A 62 4.92 5.25 -23.02
N ILE A 63 3.83 5.18 -22.25
CA ILE A 63 3.83 5.62 -20.86
C ILE A 63 4.27 4.47 -19.96
N LYS A 64 5.11 4.77 -18.99
CA LYS A 64 5.71 3.82 -18.08
C LYS A 64 5.46 4.23 -16.63
N ILE A 65 5.36 3.24 -15.76
CA ILE A 65 5.40 3.41 -14.31
C ILE A 65 6.45 2.46 -13.72
N ASN A 66 7.15 2.91 -12.69
CA ASN A 66 8.03 2.08 -11.87
C ASN A 66 7.44 1.98 -10.48
N ILE A 67 7.55 0.78 -9.89
CA ILE A 67 7.08 0.51 -8.53
C ILE A 67 8.20 -0.19 -7.77
N LEU A 68 8.46 0.28 -6.54
CA LEU A 68 9.33 -0.35 -5.58
C LEU A 68 8.49 -0.80 -4.39
N SER A 69 8.47 -2.10 -4.10
CA SER A 69 7.96 -2.65 -2.85
C SER A 69 9.11 -2.76 -1.87
N LYS A 70 8.97 -2.17 -0.67
CA LYS A 70 10.00 -2.19 0.39
C LYS A 70 9.37 -2.65 1.70
N CYS A 71 10.03 -3.63 2.36
CA CYS A 71 9.59 -4.17 3.64
C CYS A 71 10.71 -4.07 4.71
N ASN A 72 10.33 -4.15 5.97
CA ASN A 72 11.26 -4.32 7.08
C ASN A 72 11.71 -5.79 7.29
N SER A 73 11.19 -6.71 6.49
CA SER A 73 11.48 -8.15 6.54
C SER A 73 11.72 -8.68 5.13
N PRO A 74 12.53 -9.76 4.95
CA PRO A 74 12.81 -10.33 3.63
C PRO A 74 11.55 -10.78 2.90
N GLN A 75 11.44 -10.38 1.64
CA GLN A 75 10.35 -10.76 0.75
C GLN A 75 10.68 -12.07 0.03
N LYS A 76 9.67 -12.90 -0.19
CA LYS A 76 9.72 -14.09 -1.05
C LYS A 76 9.13 -13.77 -2.43
N ARG A 77 7.98 -13.09 -2.43
CA ARG A 77 7.22 -12.73 -3.63
C ARG A 77 6.38 -11.49 -3.38
N THR A 78 6.14 -10.72 -4.41
CA THR A 78 5.18 -9.60 -4.39
C THR A 78 4.29 -9.69 -5.61
N ASP A 79 2.97 -9.65 -5.40
CA ASP A 79 1.96 -9.65 -6.45
C ASP A 79 1.17 -8.35 -6.39
N LEU A 80 1.10 -7.63 -7.52
CA LEU A 80 0.45 -6.34 -7.62
C LEU A 80 -0.55 -6.29 -8.78
N ILE A 81 -1.64 -5.56 -8.57
CA ILE A 81 -2.45 -4.96 -9.62
C ILE A 81 -2.07 -3.49 -9.65
N ALA A 82 -1.47 -3.03 -10.74
CA ALA A 82 -1.11 -1.64 -10.95
C ALA A 82 -2.00 -1.00 -12.01
N GLN A 83 -2.36 0.26 -11.84
CA GLN A 83 -3.27 0.98 -12.71
C GLN A 83 -2.68 2.33 -13.10
N ILE A 84 -2.90 2.72 -14.35
CA ILE A 84 -2.75 4.10 -14.79
C ILE A 84 -4.16 4.68 -14.87
N GLU A 85 -4.40 5.73 -14.12
CA GLU A 85 -5.66 6.46 -14.10
C GLU A 85 -5.53 7.80 -14.81
N THR A 86 -6.64 8.31 -15.31
CA THR A 86 -6.72 9.61 -16.01
C THR A 86 -7.95 10.36 -15.56
N ILE A 87 -7.97 11.67 -15.80
CA ILE A 87 -9.16 12.50 -15.58
C ILE A 87 -9.87 12.73 -16.91
N SER A 88 -11.17 12.48 -16.94
CA SER A 88 -12.06 12.79 -18.04
C SER A 88 -13.40 13.29 -17.50
N ASN A 89 -13.88 14.45 -17.97
CA ASN A 89 -15.12 15.06 -17.50
C ASN A 89 -15.21 15.17 -15.96
N ASN A 90 -14.12 15.61 -15.32
CA ASN A 90 -13.96 15.72 -13.87
C ASN A 90 -14.11 14.38 -13.09
N LYS A 91 -14.05 13.25 -13.79
CA LYS A 91 -14.08 11.92 -13.20
C LYS A 91 -12.73 11.25 -13.38
N GLN A 92 -12.29 10.55 -12.35
CA GLN A 92 -11.10 9.69 -12.40
C GLN A 92 -11.49 8.35 -12.98
N LEU A 93 -10.79 7.92 -14.03
CA LEU A 93 -11.06 6.70 -14.78
C LEU A 93 -9.79 5.88 -14.91
N VAL A 94 -9.91 4.54 -14.83
CA VAL A 94 -8.81 3.63 -15.12
C VAL A 94 -8.56 3.63 -16.63
N ALA A 95 -7.36 4.04 -17.04
CA ALA A 95 -6.93 4.02 -18.45
C ALA A 95 -6.27 2.70 -18.82
N TYR A 96 -5.53 2.08 -17.88
CA TYR A 96 -4.90 0.78 -18.09
C TYR A 96 -4.66 0.04 -16.78
N THR A 97 -4.64 -1.31 -16.85
CA THR A 97 -4.38 -2.18 -15.69
C THR A 97 -3.29 -3.20 -16.02
N PHE A 98 -2.31 -3.32 -15.13
CA PHE A 98 -1.25 -4.32 -15.17
C PHE A 98 -1.48 -5.37 -14.09
N LYS A 99 -1.15 -6.62 -14.39
CA LYS A 99 -0.90 -7.65 -13.39
C LYS A 99 0.61 -7.87 -13.31
N ALA A 100 1.20 -7.66 -12.18
CA ALA A 100 2.65 -7.74 -11.99
C ALA A 100 2.98 -8.67 -10.82
N ALA A 101 3.98 -9.51 -11.01
CA ALA A 101 4.49 -10.40 -9.97
C ALA A 101 6.02 -10.39 -9.99
N SER A 102 6.64 -10.41 -8.83
CA SER A 102 8.08 -10.53 -8.65
C SER A 102 8.37 -11.59 -7.61
N ALA A 103 8.98 -12.71 -8.03
CA ALA A 103 9.55 -13.70 -7.13
C ALA A 103 11.03 -13.37 -6.89
N LEU A 104 11.45 -13.35 -5.63
CA LEU A 104 12.83 -13.04 -5.25
C LEU A 104 13.61 -14.32 -4.98
N PRO A 105 14.92 -14.39 -5.38
CA PRO A 105 15.75 -15.56 -5.18
C PRO A 105 15.83 -15.97 -3.71
N ASP A 106 15.75 -17.28 -3.43
CA ASP A 106 15.74 -17.82 -2.07
C ASP A 106 17.04 -17.56 -1.29
N GLN A 107 18.16 -17.46 -1.99
CA GLN A 107 19.48 -17.27 -1.40
C GLN A 107 19.77 -15.82 -0.94
N LYS A 108 18.90 -14.87 -1.26
CA LYS A 108 19.09 -13.46 -0.91
C LYS A 108 17.95 -13.00 0.02
N ASN A 109 18.33 -12.50 1.19
CA ASN A 109 17.40 -11.89 2.13
C ASN A 109 16.99 -10.47 1.66
N LEU A 110 16.39 -10.39 0.47
CA LEU A 110 16.00 -9.12 -0.13
C LEU A 110 14.74 -8.57 0.52
N THR A 111 14.81 -7.33 0.94
CA THR A 111 13.68 -6.57 1.50
C THR A 111 12.96 -5.69 0.47
N GLU A 112 13.44 -5.68 -0.78
CA GLU A 112 12.92 -4.85 -1.84
C GLU A 112 12.64 -5.67 -3.11
N ALA A 113 11.52 -5.36 -3.77
CA ALA A 113 11.15 -5.88 -5.08
C ALA A 113 10.82 -4.73 -6.03
N THR A 114 11.43 -4.71 -7.21
CA THR A 114 11.28 -3.63 -8.19
C THR A 114 10.53 -4.11 -9.43
N PHE A 115 9.57 -3.31 -9.88
CA PHE A 115 8.79 -3.50 -11.10
C PHE A 115 9.09 -2.36 -12.08
N LYS A 116 9.92 -2.63 -13.10
CA LYS A 116 10.43 -1.62 -14.05
C LYS A 116 9.83 -1.69 -15.46
N ASN A 117 9.09 -2.75 -15.78
CA ASN A 117 8.62 -3.01 -17.15
C ASN A 117 7.11 -2.87 -17.29
N LEU A 118 6.51 -1.99 -16.47
CA LEU A 118 5.09 -1.70 -16.55
C LEU A 118 4.87 -0.53 -17.50
N PHE A 119 4.62 -0.83 -18.78
CA PHE A 119 4.38 0.19 -19.80
C PHE A 119 3.19 -0.16 -20.69
N VAL A 120 2.59 0.86 -21.26
CA VAL A 120 1.54 0.76 -22.27
C VAL A 120 1.82 1.73 -23.40
N GLU A 121 1.63 1.28 -24.64
CA GLU A 121 1.87 2.09 -25.84
C GLU A 121 0.87 3.24 -25.95
N CYS A 122 1.34 4.36 -26.48
CA CYS A 122 0.53 5.52 -26.74
C CYS A 122 -0.20 5.35 -28.08
N SER A 123 -1.50 5.64 -28.10
CA SER A 123 -2.25 5.74 -29.36
C SER A 123 -1.96 7.06 -30.09
N THR A 124 -1.63 8.12 -29.35
CA THR A 124 -1.22 9.42 -29.89
C THR A 124 -0.29 10.13 -28.92
N ALA A 125 0.52 11.07 -29.41
CA ALA A 125 1.40 11.92 -28.61
C ALA A 125 0.69 13.12 -27.94
N LYS A 126 -0.66 13.14 -27.91
CA LYS A 126 -1.40 14.24 -27.28
C LYS A 126 -1.30 14.18 -25.76
N PRO A 127 -0.92 15.27 -25.07
CA PRO A 127 -0.82 15.29 -23.60
C PRO A 127 -2.13 14.92 -22.92
N LYS A 128 -2.03 14.15 -21.85
CA LYS A 128 -3.14 13.83 -20.94
C LYS A 128 -2.62 13.69 -19.51
N MET A 129 -3.48 13.96 -18.53
CA MET A 129 -3.15 13.85 -17.11
C MET A 129 -3.28 12.40 -16.64
N TYR A 130 -2.25 11.90 -15.95
CA TYR A 130 -2.19 10.53 -15.45
C TYR A 130 -1.71 10.48 -14.00
N LEU A 131 -2.22 9.48 -13.28
CA LEU A 131 -1.80 9.05 -11.95
C LEU A 131 -1.56 7.54 -11.99
N ALA A 132 -0.56 7.06 -11.26
CA ALA A 132 -0.37 5.63 -11.06
C ALA A 132 -0.89 5.21 -9.68
N LYS A 133 -1.52 4.02 -9.62
CA LYS A 133 -1.89 3.35 -8.37
C LYS A 133 -1.48 1.89 -8.43
N ALA A 134 -1.22 1.30 -7.27
CA ALA A 134 -1.04 -0.13 -7.17
C ALA A 134 -1.56 -0.65 -5.83
N SER A 135 -2.04 -1.90 -5.85
CA SER A 135 -2.42 -2.64 -4.65
C SER A 135 -2.11 -4.12 -4.82
N GLY A 136 -1.94 -4.84 -3.72
CA GLY A 136 -1.64 -6.26 -3.78
C GLY A 136 -1.14 -6.83 -2.47
N HIS A 137 -0.31 -7.87 -2.58
CA HIS A 137 0.19 -8.61 -1.43
C HIS A 137 1.69 -8.87 -1.54
N VAL A 138 2.38 -8.70 -0.44
CA VAL A 138 3.77 -9.12 -0.25
C VAL A 138 3.81 -10.37 0.61
N TYR A 139 4.41 -11.41 0.09
CA TYR A 139 4.64 -12.68 0.79
C TYR A 139 6.05 -12.65 1.36
N LEU A 140 6.17 -12.70 2.67
CA LEU A 140 7.45 -12.64 3.37
C LEU A 140 8.02 -14.06 3.58
N ARG A 141 9.35 -14.16 3.78
CA ARG A 141 10.02 -15.43 4.03
C ARG A 141 9.64 -16.06 5.37
N ASN A 142 9.19 -15.27 6.33
CA ASN A 142 8.65 -15.76 7.61
C ASN A 142 7.21 -16.32 7.51
N GLY A 143 6.66 -16.47 6.30
CA GLY A 143 5.33 -17.00 6.05
C GLY A 143 4.19 -15.99 6.16
N LYS A 144 4.47 -14.75 6.60
CA LYS A 144 3.44 -13.70 6.69
C LYS A 144 3.12 -13.13 5.31
N THR A 145 1.85 -12.73 5.14
CA THR A 145 1.37 -11.98 3.96
C THR A 145 0.95 -10.59 4.42
N VAL A 146 1.48 -9.56 3.75
CA VAL A 146 1.21 -8.15 4.08
C VAL A 146 0.47 -7.51 2.89
N PRO A 147 -0.75 -7.00 3.08
CA PRO A 147 -1.44 -6.21 2.06
C PRO A 147 -0.72 -4.88 1.87
N VAL A 148 -0.61 -4.43 0.63
CA VAL A 148 0.03 -3.16 0.27
C VAL A 148 -0.80 -2.39 -0.73
N SER A 149 -0.80 -1.06 -0.62
CA SER A 149 -1.43 -0.17 -1.59
C SER A 149 -0.72 1.18 -1.60
N GLY A 150 -0.79 1.88 -2.72
CA GLY A 150 -0.21 3.20 -2.85
C GLY A 150 -0.59 3.88 -4.16
N SER A 151 -0.22 5.15 -4.27
CA SER A 151 -0.36 5.95 -5.48
C SER A 151 0.87 6.80 -5.71
N SER A 152 1.10 7.19 -6.97
CA SER A 152 2.09 8.22 -7.27
C SER A 152 1.70 9.56 -6.61
N PRO A 153 2.67 10.45 -6.34
CA PRO A 153 2.42 11.66 -5.54
C PRO A 153 1.36 12.60 -6.12
N LYS A 154 1.24 12.66 -7.44
CA LYS A 154 0.33 13.61 -8.11
C LYS A 154 -0.05 13.15 -9.52
N PHE A 155 -1.11 13.75 -10.07
CA PHE A 155 -1.36 13.70 -11.51
C PHE A 155 -0.28 14.48 -12.27
N VAL A 156 0.21 13.90 -13.37
CA VAL A 156 1.20 14.52 -14.25
C VAL A 156 0.71 14.52 -15.69
N ALA A 157 1.03 15.59 -16.43
CA ALA A 157 0.79 15.64 -17.85
C ALA A 157 1.89 14.82 -18.58
N VAL A 158 1.47 13.82 -19.37
CA VAL A 158 2.39 13.01 -20.18
C VAL A 158 1.95 13.15 -21.64
N PRO A 159 2.89 13.40 -22.60
CA PRO A 159 2.58 13.50 -24.03
C PRO A 159 2.32 12.11 -24.62
N CYS A 160 1.26 11.49 -24.16
CA CYS A 160 0.83 10.14 -24.48
C CYS A 160 -0.66 10.01 -24.22
N ARG A 161 -1.42 9.48 -25.15
CA ARG A 161 -2.82 9.12 -24.93
C ARG A 161 -2.93 7.61 -25.07
N ILE A 162 -3.44 6.95 -24.04
CA ILE A 162 -3.72 5.51 -24.03
C ILE A 162 -5.11 5.31 -24.64
N SER A 163 -5.25 4.36 -25.57
CA SER A 163 -6.57 3.90 -26.03
C SER A 163 -7.23 3.11 -24.90
N ALA A 164 -8.45 3.50 -24.53
CA ALA A 164 -9.29 2.64 -23.67
C ALA A 164 -9.52 1.31 -24.41
N LYS A 165 -9.21 0.20 -23.74
CA LYS A 165 -9.59 -1.15 -24.18
C LYS A 165 -10.96 -1.48 -23.69
#